data_c3dad24bbcc3444a57c05f87a6086561
#
_entry.id   c3dad24bbcc3444a57c05f87a6086561
#
_cell.length_a   1.000
_cell.length_b   1.000
_cell.length_c   1.000
_cell.angle_alpha   90.00
_cell.angle_beta   90.00
_cell.angle_gamma   90.00
#
_symmetry.space_group_name_H-M   'P 1'
#
loop_
_entity.id
_entity.type
_entity.pdbx_description
1 polymer ?
#
loop_
_entity_poly.entity_id
_entity_poly.type
_entity_poly.pdbx_seq_one_letter_code
_entity_poly.pdbx_strand_id
1 'polypeptide(L)'
;MAGTINVALIGYAFMGKAHSNAYRQVTPFMSPRLTPRMKVLCGRTQSRVSEAARQYGWEETATDWREVVTRKDIDLVDISTPGDLHAEIAIEAARNGKAVLCEKPLANSVAEAEAMVEAVDAAGVVHMLCHNYRRIPAVVLAQQLIQAGRIGTVRHFRGTYLQDWIADPDFPLVWRLDKAQAGSGALGDIGAHVVDLARYLVGEITEVSGHLETFVKERPLPGGKAGRGTVTVDDAAMALVRFENGAIGTIEGTRMAPGRKNANRFEINGSTGSIAFDLERMNELEVYIEAEDNKVRGFHRVLATEPQHPYVKSWWPPGHIIGYEHTFVHTVYDLLEAIADKRLPSPNFHDGLRNQQVLAAIENSSNTRRWVTV
;
A
#
# COMPACT_ATOMS: atom_id res chain seq x y z
N MET A 1 -24.62 11.31 18.34
CA MET A 1 -24.01 9.99 18.45
C MET A 1 -23.36 9.69 17.11
N ALA A 2 -22.15 9.14 17.08
CA ALA A 2 -21.52 8.70 15.82
C ALA A 2 -22.42 7.64 15.16
N GLY A 3 -22.56 7.71 13.83
CA GLY A 3 -23.25 6.65 13.08
C GLY A 3 -22.48 5.34 13.16
N THR A 4 -23.15 4.20 13.03
CA THR A 4 -22.49 2.89 12.93
C THR A 4 -22.36 2.47 11.47
N ILE A 5 -21.23 1.88 11.08
CA ILE A 5 -21.00 1.30 9.77
C ILE A 5 -20.63 -0.18 9.91
N ASN A 6 -21.37 -1.08 9.29
CA ASN A 6 -21.11 -2.51 9.35
C ASN A 6 -20.07 -2.91 8.30
N VAL A 7 -18.98 -3.52 8.78
CA VAL A 7 -17.84 -3.90 7.96
C VAL A 7 -17.83 -5.41 7.71
N ALA A 8 -17.60 -5.80 6.48
CA ALA A 8 -17.22 -7.15 6.11
C ALA A 8 -15.75 -7.18 5.65
N LEU A 9 -14.91 -8.00 6.27
CA LEU A 9 -13.52 -8.21 5.87
C LEU A 9 -13.39 -9.55 5.15
N ILE A 10 -12.91 -9.51 3.91
CA ILE A 10 -12.68 -10.69 3.08
C ILE A 10 -11.19 -10.99 3.03
N GLY A 11 -10.77 -12.04 3.74
CA GLY A 11 -9.37 -12.41 4.00
C GLY A 11 -9.02 -12.28 5.48
N TYR A 12 -8.35 -13.30 6.05
CA TYR A 12 -8.02 -13.35 7.48
C TYR A 12 -6.53 -13.63 7.77
N ALA A 13 -5.70 -13.63 6.69
CA ALA A 13 -4.25 -13.84 6.83
C ALA A 13 -3.56 -12.58 7.40
N PHE A 14 -2.29 -12.37 7.09
CA PHE A 14 -1.49 -11.27 7.67
C PHE A 14 -2.18 -9.90 7.51
N MET A 15 -2.66 -9.56 6.29
CA MET A 15 -3.34 -8.29 6.08
C MET A 15 -4.69 -8.23 6.80
N GLY A 16 -5.47 -9.32 6.78
CA GLY A 16 -6.73 -9.37 7.54
C GLY A 16 -6.54 -9.21 9.05
N LYS A 17 -5.41 -9.69 9.61
CA LYS A 17 -5.03 -9.40 11.00
C LYS A 17 -4.72 -7.91 11.21
N ALA A 18 -3.98 -7.28 10.30
CA ALA A 18 -3.62 -5.86 10.38
C ALA A 18 -4.87 -4.96 10.31
N HIS A 19 -5.79 -5.24 9.38
CA HIS A 19 -7.05 -4.50 9.24
C HIS A 19 -7.97 -4.73 10.45
N SER A 20 -8.11 -5.96 10.94
CA SER A 20 -8.87 -6.25 12.16
C SER A 20 -8.35 -5.46 13.36
N ASN A 21 -7.03 -5.36 13.50
CA ASN A 21 -6.41 -4.53 14.54
C ASN A 21 -6.76 -3.05 14.35
N ALA A 22 -6.74 -2.54 13.14
CA ALA A 22 -7.08 -1.15 12.82
C ALA A 22 -8.54 -0.82 13.19
N TYR A 23 -9.50 -1.67 12.82
CA TYR A 23 -10.91 -1.48 13.19
C TYR A 23 -11.13 -1.48 14.70
N ARG A 24 -10.39 -2.27 15.46
CA ARG A 24 -10.46 -2.28 16.93
C ARG A 24 -9.90 -1.03 17.58
N GLN A 25 -8.87 -0.42 16.99
CA GLN A 25 -8.18 0.73 17.58
C GLN A 25 -8.73 2.08 17.11
N VAL A 26 -9.31 2.19 15.91
CA VAL A 26 -9.67 3.48 15.34
C VAL A 26 -10.65 4.28 16.20
N THR A 27 -11.67 3.64 16.74
CA THR A 27 -12.69 4.33 17.55
C THR A 27 -12.15 4.88 18.87
N PRO A 28 -11.51 4.09 19.75
CA PRO A 28 -11.03 4.60 21.03
C PRO A 28 -9.89 5.62 20.92
N PHE A 29 -9.06 5.56 19.86
CA PHE A 29 -7.90 6.45 19.74
C PHE A 29 -8.14 7.66 18.84
N MET A 30 -8.88 7.50 17.74
CA MET A 30 -9.06 8.56 16.75
C MET A 30 -10.45 9.16 16.71
N SER A 31 -11.44 8.53 17.36
CA SER A 31 -12.82 9.03 17.48
C SER A 31 -13.44 9.46 16.13
N PRO A 32 -13.51 8.58 15.13
CA PRO A 32 -14.10 8.91 13.83
C PRO A 32 -15.60 9.19 13.95
N ARG A 33 -16.16 9.92 12.97
CA ARG A 33 -17.62 10.23 12.92
C ARG A 33 -18.48 8.99 12.67
N LEU A 34 -17.91 7.93 12.11
CA LEU A 34 -18.56 6.62 11.95
C LEU A 34 -17.83 5.58 12.80
N THR A 35 -18.58 4.83 13.61
CA THR A 35 -18.04 3.72 14.40
C THR A 35 -18.10 2.42 13.59
N PRO A 36 -16.96 1.80 13.22
CA PRO A 36 -16.98 0.55 12.49
C PRO A 36 -17.42 -0.60 13.40
N ARG A 37 -18.36 -1.38 12.94
CA ARG A 37 -18.79 -2.63 13.56
C ARG A 37 -18.20 -3.79 12.77
N MET A 38 -17.37 -4.59 13.38
CA MET A 38 -16.70 -5.75 12.79
C MET A 38 -17.72 -6.90 12.60
N LYS A 39 -18.57 -6.78 11.56
CA LYS A 39 -19.76 -7.59 11.38
C LYS A 39 -19.45 -8.99 10.86
N VAL A 40 -18.73 -9.12 9.74
CA VAL A 40 -18.45 -10.41 9.09
C VAL A 40 -16.99 -10.54 8.75
N LEU A 41 -16.36 -11.65 9.15
CA LEU A 41 -15.08 -12.10 8.61
C LEU A 41 -15.32 -13.24 7.62
N CYS A 42 -14.85 -13.06 6.38
CA CYS A 42 -15.01 -14.04 5.32
C CYS A 42 -13.69 -14.70 4.92
N GLY A 43 -13.71 -16.02 4.70
CA GLY A 43 -12.55 -16.75 4.20
C GLY A 43 -12.83 -18.22 3.93
N ARG A 44 -12.10 -18.81 3.00
CA ARG A 44 -12.38 -20.12 2.36
C ARG A 44 -12.50 -21.33 3.30
N THR A 45 -11.89 -21.29 4.48
CA THR A 45 -11.84 -22.47 5.38
C THR A 45 -12.59 -22.15 6.66
N GLN A 46 -13.75 -22.79 6.89
CA GLN A 46 -14.64 -22.50 8.02
C GLN A 46 -13.91 -22.55 9.38
N SER A 47 -13.12 -23.58 9.66
CA SER A 47 -12.42 -23.71 10.93
C SER A 47 -11.44 -22.55 11.18
N ARG A 48 -10.66 -22.15 10.15
CA ARG A 48 -9.68 -21.08 10.23
C ARG A 48 -10.33 -19.70 10.34
N VAL A 49 -11.40 -19.44 9.56
CA VAL A 49 -12.10 -18.15 9.64
C VAL A 49 -12.81 -17.99 10.99
N SER A 50 -13.39 -19.07 11.53
CA SER A 50 -14.01 -19.05 12.87
C SER A 50 -13.00 -18.81 13.98
N GLU A 51 -11.80 -19.39 13.89
CA GLU A 51 -10.72 -19.14 14.83
C GLU A 51 -10.26 -17.67 14.76
N ALA A 52 -10.01 -17.16 13.57
CA ALA A 52 -9.61 -15.77 13.34
C ALA A 52 -10.70 -14.77 13.81
N ALA A 53 -11.98 -15.05 13.53
CA ALA A 53 -13.08 -14.20 13.96
C ALA A 53 -13.15 -14.10 15.49
N ARG A 54 -13.04 -15.22 16.19
CA ARG A 54 -13.00 -15.25 17.66
C ARG A 54 -11.78 -14.50 18.20
N GLN A 55 -10.60 -14.68 17.59
CA GLN A 55 -9.37 -14.04 18.02
C GLN A 55 -9.40 -12.51 17.81
N TYR A 56 -9.97 -12.06 16.68
CA TYR A 56 -9.95 -10.64 16.31
C TYR A 56 -11.20 -9.89 16.71
N GLY A 57 -12.27 -10.57 17.16
CA GLY A 57 -13.50 -9.97 17.67
C GLY A 57 -14.54 -9.66 16.58
N TRP A 58 -14.60 -10.47 15.51
CA TRP A 58 -15.66 -10.41 14.51
C TRP A 58 -16.92 -11.12 14.99
N GLU A 59 -18.11 -10.57 14.69
CA GLU A 59 -19.38 -11.11 15.17
C GLU A 59 -19.80 -12.37 14.45
N GLU A 60 -19.61 -12.41 13.14
CA GLU A 60 -20.05 -13.49 12.26
C GLU A 60 -18.92 -13.96 11.35
N THR A 61 -19.08 -15.16 10.78
CA THR A 61 -18.18 -15.73 9.79
C THR A 61 -18.91 -16.16 8.54
N ALA A 62 -18.24 -16.08 7.39
CA ALA A 62 -18.71 -16.59 6.11
C ALA A 62 -17.60 -17.32 5.35
N THR A 63 -17.96 -18.22 4.44
CA THR A 63 -17.01 -18.93 3.57
C THR A 63 -17.14 -18.58 2.10
N ASP A 64 -18.24 -17.93 1.70
CA ASP A 64 -18.45 -17.39 0.37
C ASP A 64 -18.60 -15.86 0.43
N TRP A 65 -17.66 -15.15 -0.19
CA TRP A 65 -17.70 -13.70 -0.25
C TRP A 65 -18.86 -13.16 -1.11
N ARG A 66 -19.38 -13.96 -2.08
CA ARG A 66 -20.50 -13.56 -2.95
C ARG A 66 -21.77 -13.35 -2.13
N GLU A 67 -22.01 -14.20 -1.17
CA GLU A 67 -23.12 -14.03 -0.22
C GLU A 67 -22.93 -12.78 0.64
N VAL A 68 -21.70 -12.50 1.08
CA VAL A 68 -21.38 -11.38 1.96
C VAL A 68 -21.61 -10.03 1.28
N VAL A 69 -21.17 -9.85 0.03
CA VAL A 69 -21.29 -8.56 -0.68
C VAL A 69 -22.73 -8.20 -1.03
N THR A 70 -23.63 -9.19 -1.13
CA THR A 70 -25.07 -8.97 -1.41
C THR A 70 -25.90 -8.66 -0.15
N ARG A 71 -25.33 -8.82 1.05
CA ARG A 71 -26.05 -8.57 2.30
C ARG A 71 -26.44 -7.10 2.45
N LYS A 72 -27.71 -6.85 2.84
CA LYS A 72 -28.22 -5.49 3.05
C LYS A 72 -27.72 -4.82 4.33
N ASP A 73 -27.26 -5.62 5.29
CA ASP A 73 -26.72 -5.16 6.57
C ASP A 73 -25.20 -4.96 6.57
N ILE A 74 -24.54 -4.98 5.40
CA ILE A 74 -23.14 -4.62 5.21
C ILE A 74 -23.08 -3.29 4.46
N ASP A 75 -22.24 -2.37 4.94
CA ASP A 75 -22.05 -1.03 4.37
C ASP A 75 -20.67 -0.90 3.69
N LEU A 76 -19.65 -1.53 4.25
CA LEU A 76 -18.25 -1.48 3.79
C LEU A 76 -17.71 -2.89 3.58
N VAL A 77 -17.14 -3.14 2.41
CA VAL A 77 -16.37 -4.36 2.10
C VAL A 77 -14.90 -4.04 2.07
N ASP A 78 -14.13 -4.72 2.91
CA ASP A 78 -12.68 -4.62 3.02
C ASP A 78 -12.03 -5.88 2.43
N ILE A 79 -11.16 -5.72 1.43
CA ILE A 79 -10.61 -6.81 0.61
C ILE A 79 -9.12 -6.98 0.94
N SER A 80 -8.78 -8.07 1.63
CA SER A 80 -7.40 -8.44 2.00
C SER A 80 -7.01 -9.84 1.50
N THR A 81 -7.59 -10.24 0.37
CA THR A 81 -7.32 -11.49 -0.35
C THR A 81 -6.00 -11.41 -1.14
N PRO A 82 -5.53 -12.52 -1.75
CA PRO A 82 -4.57 -12.44 -2.86
C PRO A 82 -5.12 -11.61 -4.03
N GLY A 83 -4.20 -11.00 -4.81
CA GLY A 83 -4.52 -10.01 -5.84
C GLY A 83 -5.44 -10.51 -6.97
N ASP A 84 -5.43 -11.80 -7.27
CA ASP A 84 -6.27 -12.44 -8.28
C ASP A 84 -7.78 -12.37 -7.98
N LEU A 85 -8.16 -12.06 -6.74
CA LEU A 85 -9.56 -11.93 -6.31
C LEU A 85 -10.01 -10.48 -6.12
N HIS A 86 -9.10 -9.48 -6.16
CA HIS A 86 -9.43 -8.09 -5.87
C HIS A 86 -10.51 -7.56 -6.82
N ALA A 87 -10.34 -7.77 -8.12
CA ALA A 87 -11.23 -7.22 -9.13
C ALA A 87 -12.67 -7.79 -9.01
N GLU A 88 -12.80 -9.11 -8.93
CA GLU A 88 -14.10 -9.75 -8.85
C GLU A 88 -14.89 -9.30 -7.61
N ILE A 89 -14.23 -9.28 -6.44
CA ILE A 89 -14.85 -8.88 -5.18
C ILE A 89 -15.22 -7.40 -5.19
N ALA A 90 -14.31 -6.51 -5.62
CA ALA A 90 -14.52 -5.07 -5.59
C ALA A 90 -15.64 -4.64 -6.56
N ILE A 91 -15.68 -5.20 -7.78
CA ILE A 91 -16.72 -4.94 -8.77
C ILE A 91 -18.09 -5.35 -8.24
N GLU A 92 -18.19 -6.54 -7.66
CA GLU A 92 -19.47 -7.03 -7.14
C GLU A 92 -19.90 -6.25 -5.88
N ALA A 93 -18.98 -5.88 -4.99
CA ALA A 93 -19.26 -5.02 -3.85
C ALA A 93 -19.80 -3.64 -4.30
N ALA A 94 -19.15 -3.01 -5.29
CA ALA A 94 -19.58 -1.73 -5.84
C ALA A 94 -20.99 -1.83 -6.47
N ARG A 95 -21.26 -2.85 -7.27
CA ARG A 95 -22.58 -3.11 -7.87
C ARG A 95 -23.69 -3.26 -6.82
N ASN A 96 -23.35 -3.75 -5.64
CA ASN A 96 -24.28 -3.86 -4.50
C ASN A 96 -24.27 -2.61 -3.60
N GLY A 97 -23.69 -1.48 -4.07
CA GLY A 97 -23.71 -0.20 -3.38
C GLY A 97 -22.85 -0.12 -2.12
N LYS A 98 -21.84 -1.00 -1.97
CA LYS A 98 -20.95 -1.01 -0.82
C LYS A 98 -19.78 -0.05 -1.00
N ALA A 99 -19.39 0.66 0.05
CA ALA A 99 -18.07 1.27 0.10
C ALA A 99 -16.98 0.17 0.04
N VAL A 100 -15.84 0.46 -0.57
CA VAL A 100 -14.78 -0.55 -0.77
C VAL A 100 -13.43 -0.07 -0.29
N LEU A 101 -12.78 -0.85 0.59
CA LEU A 101 -11.35 -0.79 0.86
C LEU A 101 -10.69 -1.99 0.20
N CYS A 102 -9.64 -1.79 -0.57
CA CYS A 102 -8.91 -2.88 -1.23
C CYS A 102 -7.43 -2.82 -0.91
N GLU A 103 -6.82 -3.97 -0.62
CA GLU A 103 -5.37 -4.08 -0.51
C GLU A 103 -4.67 -3.83 -1.85
N LYS A 104 -3.40 -3.43 -1.74
CA LYS A 104 -2.52 -3.21 -2.89
C LYS A 104 -1.85 -4.53 -3.36
N PRO A 105 -1.44 -4.63 -4.63
CA PRO A 105 -1.79 -3.73 -5.74
C PRO A 105 -3.29 -3.82 -6.03
N LEU A 106 -3.86 -2.81 -6.68
CA LEU A 106 -5.31 -2.75 -6.94
C LEU A 106 -5.79 -4.01 -7.68
N ALA A 107 -5.04 -4.43 -8.69
CA ALA A 107 -5.31 -5.60 -9.50
C ALA A 107 -4.00 -6.23 -10.02
N ASN A 108 -4.10 -7.38 -10.67
CA ASN A 108 -2.97 -8.04 -11.31
C ASN A 108 -2.70 -7.54 -12.74
N SER A 109 -3.65 -6.81 -13.34
CA SER A 109 -3.52 -6.22 -14.68
C SER A 109 -4.16 -4.84 -14.77
N VAL A 110 -3.79 -4.07 -15.79
CA VAL A 110 -4.40 -2.76 -16.08
C VAL A 110 -5.88 -2.93 -16.43
N ALA A 111 -6.23 -3.93 -17.23
CA ALA A 111 -7.63 -4.17 -17.63
C ALA A 111 -8.55 -4.49 -16.43
N GLU A 112 -8.06 -5.26 -15.46
CA GLU A 112 -8.80 -5.50 -14.21
C GLU A 112 -8.95 -4.20 -13.40
N ALA A 113 -7.89 -3.39 -13.28
CA ALA A 113 -7.95 -2.12 -12.58
C ALA A 113 -8.92 -1.13 -13.25
N GLU A 114 -8.95 -1.07 -14.59
CA GLU A 114 -9.91 -0.28 -15.36
C GLU A 114 -11.36 -0.73 -15.08
N ALA A 115 -11.63 -2.02 -15.11
CA ALA A 115 -12.94 -2.56 -14.79
C ALA A 115 -13.39 -2.27 -13.34
N MET A 116 -12.44 -2.28 -12.39
CA MET A 116 -12.72 -1.89 -11.00
C MET A 116 -13.08 -0.42 -10.89
N VAL A 117 -12.33 0.48 -11.57
CA VAL A 117 -12.61 1.92 -11.58
C VAL A 117 -13.97 2.19 -12.22
N GLU A 118 -14.25 1.60 -13.38
CA GLU A 118 -15.56 1.72 -14.04
C GLU A 118 -16.71 1.32 -13.12
N ALA A 119 -16.57 0.20 -12.41
CA ALA A 119 -17.61 -0.29 -11.52
C ALA A 119 -17.87 0.62 -10.31
N VAL A 120 -16.82 1.15 -9.66
CA VAL A 120 -16.99 2.06 -8.50
C VAL A 120 -17.51 3.42 -8.91
N ASP A 121 -17.11 3.93 -10.08
CA ASP A 121 -17.58 5.20 -10.63
C ASP A 121 -19.06 5.09 -11.05
N ALA A 122 -19.45 4.02 -11.75
CA ALA A 122 -20.84 3.77 -12.13
C ALA A 122 -21.77 3.61 -10.93
N ALA A 123 -21.26 3.01 -9.83
CA ALA A 123 -22.03 2.83 -8.60
C ALA A 123 -22.03 4.09 -7.71
N GLY A 124 -21.10 5.02 -7.91
CA GLY A 124 -20.95 6.25 -7.08
C GLY A 124 -20.58 5.94 -5.62
N VAL A 125 -19.89 4.83 -5.36
CA VAL A 125 -19.52 4.41 -4.01
C VAL A 125 -18.17 4.99 -3.58
N VAL A 126 -17.99 5.19 -2.27
CA VAL A 126 -16.68 5.57 -1.73
C VAL A 126 -15.74 4.36 -1.80
N HIS A 127 -14.55 4.57 -2.33
CA HIS A 127 -13.54 3.52 -2.48
C HIS A 127 -12.14 4.02 -2.14
N MET A 128 -11.33 3.17 -1.51
CA MET A 128 -9.95 3.47 -1.11
C MET A 128 -9.03 2.28 -1.42
N LEU A 129 -7.82 2.59 -1.84
CA LEU A 129 -6.73 1.61 -1.97
C LEU A 129 -5.81 1.67 -0.75
N CYS A 130 -5.43 0.53 -0.19
CA CYS A 130 -4.64 0.46 1.02
C CYS A 130 -3.13 0.65 0.77
N HIS A 131 -2.71 1.83 0.28
CA HIS A 131 -1.32 2.26 0.33
C HIS A 131 -1.01 2.90 1.69
N ASN A 132 -0.93 2.06 2.71
CA ASN A 132 -0.82 2.46 4.13
C ASN A 132 0.41 3.33 4.43
N TYR A 133 1.51 3.23 3.67
CA TYR A 133 2.71 4.04 3.89
C TYR A 133 2.52 5.54 3.61
N ARG A 134 1.52 5.93 2.82
CA ARG A 134 1.10 7.35 2.72
C ARG A 134 0.62 7.93 4.06
N ARG A 135 0.28 7.09 5.07
CA ARG A 135 -0.24 7.49 6.39
C ARG A 135 0.80 7.46 7.51
N ILE A 136 2.05 7.29 7.19
CA ILE A 136 3.15 7.48 8.14
C ILE A 136 3.29 8.98 8.41
N PRO A 137 3.26 9.44 9.68
CA PRO A 137 3.38 10.86 10.01
C PRO A 137 4.57 11.56 9.34
N ALA A 138 5.74 10.91 9.31
CA ALA A 138 6.92 11.44 8.64
C ALA A 138 6.75 11.56 7.11
N VAL A 139 6.04 10.63 6.47
CA VAL A 139 5.76 10.68 5.02
C VAL A 139 4.75 11.79 4.69
N VAL A 140 3.70 11.94 5.51
CA VAL A 140 2.75 13.06 5.32
C VAL A 140 3.42 14.41 5.59
N LEU A 141 4.31 14.48 6.58
CA LEU A 141 5.13 15.68 6.81
C LEU A 141 6.01 16.01 5.60
N ALA A 142 6.65 14.99 5.01
CA ALA A 142 7.43 15.16 3.79
C ALA A 142 6.59 15.77 2.66
N GLN A 143 5.37 15.24 2.43
CA GLN A 143 4.45 15.79 1.44
C GLN A 143 4.09 17.26 1.73
N GLN A 144 3.75 17.58 2.98
CA GLN A 144 3.41 18.95 3.39
C GLN A 144 4.58 19.92 3.15
N LEU A 145 5.82 19.50 3.44
CA LEU A 145 7.00 20.32 3.19
C LEU A 145 7.25 20.55 1.69
N ILE A 146 7.03 19.52 0.86
CA ILE A 146 7.15 19.61 -0.59
C ILE A 146 6.08 20.56 -1.15
N GLN A 147 4.82 20.38 -0.76
CA GLN A 147 3.71 21.23 -1.19
C GLN A 147 3.84 22.68 -0.74
N ALA A 148 4.42 22.91 0.43
CA ALA A 148 4.76 24.25 0.93
C ALA A 148 5.99 24.88 0.24
N GLY A 149 6.58 24.21 -0.76
CA GLY A 149 7.74 24.70 -1.52
C GLY A 149 9.04 24.74 -0.71
N ARG A 150 9.12 24.08 0.45
CA ARG A 150 10.27 24.16 1.37
C ARG A 150 11.58 23.65 0.75
N ILE A 151 11.51 22.75 -0.22
CA ILE A 151 12.66 22.22 -0.95
C ILE A 151 12.79 22.80 -2.37
N GLY A 152 11.92 23.75 -2.74
CA GLY A 152 11.86 24.35 -4.08
C GLY A 152 11.32 23.36 -5.13
N THR A 153 11.74 23.53 -6.38
CA THR A 153 11.36 22.64 -7.48
C THR A 153 12.02 21.27 -7.33
N VAL A 154 11.24 20.21 -7.26
CA VAL A 154 11.76 18.83 -7.19
C VAL A 154 12.49 18.50 -8.49
N ARG A 155 13.70 17.95 -8.37
CA ARG A 155 14.57 17.58 -9.48
C ARG A 155 14.82 16.08 -9.56
N HIS A 156 14.92 15.43 -8.39
CA HIS A 156 15.38 14.04 -8.32
C HIS A 156 14.64 13.26 -7.22
N PHE A 157 14.25 12.03 -7.56
CA PHE A 157 13.68 11.03 -6.64
C PHE A 157 14.53 9.76 -6.67
N ARG A 158 14.81 9.19 -5.51
CA ARG A 158 15.39 7.84 -5.37
C ARG A 158 14.52 7.07 -4.40
N GLY A 159 13.95 5.96 -4.83
CA GLY A 159 13.15 5.09 -3.98
C GLY A 159 13.60 3.65 -4.07
N THR A 160 13.75 3.01 -2.91
CA THR A 160 14.10 1.60 -2.81
C THR A 160 13.21 0.88 -1.81
N TYR A 161 12.87 -0.37 -2.09
CA TYR A 161 12.23 -1.24 -1.11
C TYR A 161 12.91 -2.61 -1.12
N LEU A 162 13.65 -2.89 -0.06
CA LEU A 162 14.55 -4.04 0.03
C LEU A 162 14.08 -4.98 1.15
N GLN A 163 13.96 -6.27 0.81
CA GLN A 163 13.62 -7.35 1.74
C GLN A 163 14.50 -8.58 1.46
N ASP A 164 14.56 -9.55 2.39
CA ASP A 164 15.37 -10.75 2.24
C ASP A 164 14.60 -12.07 2.43
N TRP A 165 13.29 -12.03 2.53
CA TRP A 165 12.49 -13.18 2.97
C TRP A 165 12.48 -14.36 1.98
N ILE A 166 12.86 -14.16 0.71
CA ILE A 166 13.05 -15.24 -0.29
C ILE A 166 14.51 -15.38 -0.75
N ALA A 167 15.45 -14.75 -0.04
CA ALA A 167 16.87 -14.82 -0.41
C ALA A 167 17.44 -16.25 -0.31
N ASP A 168 16.89 -17.08 0.60
CA ASP A 168 17.20 -18.50 0.65
C ASP A 168 16.62 -19.22 -0.59
N PRO A 169 17.44 -19.89 -1.42
CA PRO A 169 16.97 -20.63 -2.59
C PRO A 169 16.09 -21.84 -2.24
N ASP A 170 16.13 -22.31 -0.99
CA ASP A 170 15.31 -23.40 -0.49
C ASP A 170 14.00 -22.94 0.17
N PHE A 171 13.73 -21.63 0.20
CA PHE A 171 12.41 -21.11 0.55
C PHE A 171 11.35 -21.70 -0.40
N PRO A 172 10.23 -22.27 0.11
CA PRO A 172 9.27 -22.99 -0.71
C PRO A 172 8.54 -22.12 -1.74
N LEU A 173 8.11 -22.76 -2.84
CA LEU A 173 7.29 -22.13 -3.88
C LEU A 173 5.90 -21.81 -3.32
N VAL A 174 5.70 -20.59 -2.83
CA VAL A 174 4.41 -20.07 -2.36
C VAL A 174 3.69 -19.31 -3.47
N TRP A 175 2.39 -19.04 -3.29
CA TRP A 175 1.54 -18.35 -4.28
C TRP A 175 2.11 -17.00 -4.78
N ARG A 176 2.87 -16.30 -3.93
CA ARG A 176 3.55 -15.02 -4.30
C ARG A 176 4.68 -15.18 -5.33
N LEU A 177 5.02 -16.40 -5.67
CA LEU A 177 6.05 -16.75 -6.67
C LEU A 177 5.45 -17.32 -7.96
N ASP A 178 4.11 -17.31 -8.05
CA ASP A 178 3.32 -17.72 -9.20
C ASP A 178 2.61 -16.52 -9.83
N LYS A 179 2.95 -16.19 -11.08
CA LYS A 179 2.41 -15.02 -11.80
C LYS A 179 0.89 -15.08 -11.95
N ALA A 180 0.32 -16.28 -12.13
CA ALA A 180 -1.12 -16.44 -12.27
C ALA A 180 -1.91 -15.97 -11.03
N GLN A 181 -1.30 -16.09 -9.84
CA GLN A 181 -1.94 -15.69 -8.58
C GLN A 181 -1.50 -14.30 -8.11
N ALA A 182 -0.23 -13.97 -8.28
CA ALA A 182 0.37 -12.74 -7.73
C ALA A 182 0.47 -11.59 -8.75
N GLY A 183 0.26 -11.83 -10.04
CA GLY A 183 0.43 -10.85 -11.12
C GLY A 183 1.90 -10.56 -11.45
N SER A 184 2.70 -10.25 -10.44
CA SER A 184 4.15 -10.00 -10.54
C SER A 184 4.87 -10.36 -9.23
N GLY A 185 6.18 -10.23 -9.20
CA GLY A 185 7.01 -10.54 -8.04
C GLY A 185 7.30 -9.32 -7.16
N ALA A 186 8.58 -8.98 -7.02
CA ALA A 186 9.03 -7.81 -6.25
C ALA A 186 8.43 -6.50 -6.79
N LEU A 187 8.22 -6.41 -8.12
CA LEU A 187 7.61 -5.24 -8.76
C LEU A 187 6.23 -4.93 -8.16
N GLY A 188 5.28 -5.86 -8.16
CA GLY A 188 3.92 -5.63 -7.65
C GLY A 188 3.82 -5.72 -6.13
N ASP A 189 4.62 -6.59 -5.49
CA ASP A 189 4.56 -6.76 -4.04
C ASP A 189 5.11 -5.54 -3.28
N ILE A 190 6.31 -5.10 -3.63
CA ILE A 190 7.01 -4.00 -2.92
C ILE A 190 7.32 -2.80 -3.81
N GLY A 191 7.59 -2.99 -5.11
CA GLY A 191 7.78 -1.90 -6.07
C GLY A 191 6.55 -1.00 -6.18
N ALA A 192 5.34 -1.55 -6.08
CA ALA A 192 4.09 -0.79 -6.05
C ALA A 192 4.06 0.29 -4.97
N HIS A 193 4.62 0.04 -3.79
CA HIS A 193 4.72 1.06 -2.74
C HIS A 193 5.71 2.18 -3.10
N VAL A 194 6.82 1.86 -3.75
CA VAL A 194 7.80 2.87 -4.18
C VAL A 194 7.21 3.74 -5.30
N VAL A 195 6.52 3.14 -6.27
CA VAL A 195 5.79 3.86 -7.32
C VAL A 195 4.71 4.76 -6.72
N ASP A 196 3.95 4.25 -5.76
CA ASP A 196 2.91 5.02 -5.07
C ASP A 196 3.49 6.23 -4.32
N LEU A 197 4.57 6.04 -3.56
CA LEU A 197 5.25 7.12 -2.85
C LEU A 197 5.88 8.14 -3.81
N ALA A 198 6.46 7.69 -4.92
CA ALA A 198 7.00 8.57 -5.96
C ALA A 198 5.89 9.48 -6.54
N ARG A 199 4.75 8.90 -6.93
CA ARG A 199 3.59 9.64 -7.43
C ARG A 199 3.00 10.60 -6.36
N TYR A 200 2.87 10.14 -5.13
CA TYR A 200 2.32 10.92 -4.02
C TYR A 200 3.18 12.13 -3.63
N LEU A 201 4.52 11.99 -3.69
CA LEU A 201 5.45 13.00 -3.21
C LEU A 201 5.99 13.92 -4.32
N VAL A 202 6.11 13.39 -5.56
CA VAL A 202 6.73 14.12 -6.68
C VAL A 202 5.73 14.49 -7.77
N GLY A 203 4.84 13.55 -8.14
CA GLY A 203 3.85 13.74 -9.20
C GLY A 203 3.78 12.55 -10.15
N GLU A 204 3.00 12.68 -11.23
CA GLU A 204 2.76 11.59 -12.16
C GLU A 204 4.03 11.19 -12.92
N ILE A 205 4.22 9.87 -13.07
CA ILE A 205 5.30 9.26 -13.88
C ILE A 205 4.78 9.15 -15.31
N THR A 206 5.55 9.64 -16.27
CA THR A 206 5.17 9.70 -17.70
C THR A 206 5.95 8.72 -18.56
N GLU A 207 7.20 8.40 -18.20
CA GLU A 207 8.06 7.48 -18.95
C GLU A 207 8.91 6.65 -18.00
N VAL A 208 9.16 5.39 -18.38
CA VAL A 208 9.98 4.46 -17.61
C VAL A 208 10.96 3.69 -18.49
N SER A 209 12.12 3.34 -17.92
CA SER A 209 13.05 2.36 -18.46
C SER A 209 13.35 1.34 -17.36
N GLY A 210 12.82 0.11 -17.50
CA GLY A 210 12.80 -0.90 -16.47
C GLY A 210 13.63 -2.14 -16.78
N HIS A 211 13.99 -2.86 -15.73
CA HIS A 211 14.60 -4.19 -15.77
C HIS A 211 14.07 -5.05 -14.65
N LEU A 212 13.58 -6.25 -14.98
CA LEU A 212 13.15 -7.28 -14.05
C LEU A 212 14.06 -8.48 -14.11
N GLU A 213 14.40 -9.08 -12.97
CA GLU A 213 15.23 -10.27 -12.91
C GLU A 213 14.65 -11.30 -11.93
N THR A 214 14.72 -12.59 -12.34
CA THR A 214 14.42 -13.73 -11.49
C THR A 214 15.72 -14.50 -11.27
N PHE A 215 16.29 -14.41 -10.08
CA PHE A 215 17.57 -15.07 -9.75
C PHE A 215 17.38 -16.56 -9.44
N VAL A 216 16.33 -16.93 -8.70
CA VAL A 216 16.02 -18.30 -8.30
C VAL A 216 14.87 -18.82 -9.16
N LYS A 217 15.22 -19.53 -10.24
CA LYS A 217 14.27 -20.01 -11.28
C LYS A 217 13.36 -21.14 -10.79
N GLU A 218 13.79 -21.92 -9.81
CA GLU A 218 13.06 -23.09 -9.28
C GLU A 218 13.17 -23.15 -7.75
N ARG A 219 12.08 -23.53 -7.10
CA ARG A 219 12.01 -23.66 -5.63
C ARG A 219 11.33 -24.95 -5.19
N PRO A 220 11.64 -25.47 -3.99
CA PRO A 220 10.97 -26.64 -3.43
C PRO A 220 9.45 -26.45 -3.42
N LEU A 221 8.71 -27.52 -3.70
CA LEU A 221 7.26 -27.52 -3.60
C LEU A 221 6.82 -27.37 -2.13
N PRO A 222 5.72 -26.64 -1.84
CA PRO A 222 5.27 -26.39 -0.47
C PRO A 222 4.73 -27.67 0.20
N GLY A 223 4.73 -27.68 1.55
CA GLY A 223 4.13 -28.75 2.35
C GLY A 223 4.92 -30.06 2.34
N GLY A 224 6.23 -30.02 2.10
CA GLY A 224 7.11 -31.22 2.09
C GLY A 224 6.91 -32.15 0.90
N LYS A 225 6.24 -31.68 -0.16
CA LYS A 225 6.13 -32.43 -1.42
C LYS A 225 7.48 -32.55 -2.09
N ALA A 226 7.80 -33.72 -2.63
CA ALA A 226 9.04 -33.95 -3.38
C ALA A 226 9.03 -33.14 -4.70
N GLY A 227 10.22 -32.60 -5.08
CA GLY A 227 10.43 -31.88 -6.33
C GLY A 227 10.51 -30.34 -6.16
N ARG A 228 10.78 -29.69 -7.27
CA ARG A 228 10.85 -28.23 -7.40
C ARG A 228 9.87 -27.76 -8.46
N GLY A 229 9.37 -26.55 -8.31
CA GLY A 229 8.50 -25.91 -9.29
C GLY A 229 9.11 -24.58 -9.77
N THR A 230 8.70 -24.15 -10.96
CA THR A 230 9.22 -22.95 -11.62
C THR A 230 8.67 -21.69 -10.97
N VAL A 231 9.55 -20.73 -10.67
CA VAL A 231 9.20 -19.36 -10.29
C VAL A 231 8.86 -18.58 -11.56
N THR A 232 7.68 -17.94 -11.60
CA THR A 232 7.20 -17.25 -12.80
C THR A 232 7.13 -15.73 -12.65
N VAL A 233 7.65 -15.20 -11.53
CA VAL A 233 7.68 -13.77 -11.21
C VAL A 233 9.13 -13.29 -11.02
N ASP A 234 9.30 -11.97 -11.00
CA ASP A 234 10.56 -11.30 -10.70
C ASP A 234 10.94 -11.40 -9.21
N ASP A 235 12.23 -11.55 -8.92
CA ASP A 235 12.82 -11.43 -7.59
C ASP A 235 13.27 -9.98 -7.30
N ALA A 236 13.59 -9.23 -8.37
CA ALA A 236 14.01 -7.84 -8.32
C ALA A 236 13.50 -7.06 -9.54
N ALA A 237 13.17 -5.80 -9.31
CA ALA A 237 12.77 -4.83 -10.31
C ALA A 237 13.50 -3.51 -10.09
N MET A 238 14.02 -2.91 -11.16
CA MET A 238 14.66 -1.60 -11.18
C MET A 238 14.10 -0.77 -12.32
N ALA A 239 13.92 0.55 -12.12
CA ALA A 239 13.49 1.44 -13.18
C ALA A 239 14.11 2.84 -13.05
N LEU A 240 14.44 3.44 -14.20
CA LEU A 240 14.58 4.88 -14.36
C LEU A 240 13.21 5.45 -14.72
N VAL A 241 12.85 6.59 -14.13
CA VAL A 241 11.54 7.22 -14.36
C VAL A 241 11.68 8.71 -14.69
N ARG A 242 10.73 9.23 -15.48
CA ARG A 242 10.52 10.67 -15.71
C ARG A 242 9.15 11.06 -15.18
N PHE A 243 9.11 12.21 -14.54
CA PHE A 243 7.88 12.78 -14.02
C PHE A 243 7.36 13.89 -14.94
N GLU A 244 6.05 14.12 -14.92
CA GLU A 244 5.38 15.17 -15.70
C GLU A 244 5.95 16.57 -15.44
N ASN A 245 6.37 16.85 -14.20
CA ASN A 245 6.97 18.13 -13.80
C ASN A 245 8.45 18.29 -14.18
N GLY A 246 9.02 17.34 -14.95
CA GLY A 246 10.40 17.36 -15.42
C GLY A 246 11.42 16.74 -14.45
N ALA A 247 11.03 16.33 -13.25
CA ALA A 247 11.89 15.57 -12.37
C ALA A 247 12.24 14.19 -12.95
N ILE A 248 13.37 13.64 -12.53
CA ILE A 248 13.78 12.26 -12.88
C ILE A 248 13.97 11.44 -11.61
N GLY A 249 13.95 10.12 -11.74
CA GLY A 249 14.15 9.27 -10.56
C GLY A 249 14.56 7.85 -10.85
N THR A 250 14.80 7.13 -9.75
CA THR A 250 15.07 5.69 -9.74
C THR A 250 14.10 5.00 -8.78
N ILE A 251 13.66 3.82 -9.18
CA ILE A 251 12.81 2.92 -8.38
C ILE A 251 13.48 1.57 -8.33
N GLU A 252 13.59 0.98 -7.14
CA GLU A 252 14.11 -0.36 -6.94
C GLU A 252 13.21 -1.12 -5.95
N GLY A 253 12.87 -2.36 -6.29
CA GLY A 253 12.20 -3.31 -5.41
C GLY A 253 12.88 -4.67 -5.50
N THR A 254 13.37 -5.23 -4.38
CA THR A 254 13.92 -6.60 -4.38
C THR A 254 13.61 -7.32 -3.08
N ARG A 255 13.30 -8.62 -3.20
CA ARG A 255 13.10 -9.54 -2.09
C ARG A 255 14.33 -10.42 -1.83
N MET A 256 15.47 -10.07 -2.46
CA MET A 256 16.73 -10.82 -2.49
C MET A 256 17.89 -10.01 -1.90
N ALA A 257 17.64 -9.15 -0.89
CA ALA A 257 18.65 -8.30 -0.25
C ALA A 257 18.97 -8.79 1.17
N PRO A 258 19.87 -9.78 1.37
CA PRO A 258 20.17 -10.34 2.68
C PRO A 258 20.54 -9.26 3.70
N GLY A 259 19.89 -9.32 4.89
CA GLY A 259 20.06 -8.36 5.97
C GLY A 259 19.07 -7.20 5.95
N ARG A 260 18.29 -6.99 4.88
CA ARG A 260 17.20 -6.01 4.83
C ARG A 260 15.86 -6.68 5.12
N LYS A 261 15.16 -6.21 6.15
CA LYS A 261 13.90 -6.84 6.59
C LYS A 261 12.66 -6.15 6.00
N ASN A 262 12.62 -4.82 6.06
CA ASN A 262 11.51 -4.02 5.53
C ASN A 262 12.00 -2.60 5.16
N ALA A 263 13.11 -2.50 4.45
CA ALA A 263 13.80 -1.25 4.16
C ALA A 263 13.17 -0.54 2.95
N ASN A 264 12.05 0.15 3.16
CA ASN A 264 11.47 1.10 2.21
C ASN A 264 12.08 2.49 2.48
N ARG A 265 12.78 3.03 1.50
CA ARG A 265 13.51 4.30 1.62
C ARG A 265 13.23 5.19 0.42
N PHE A 266 13.20 6.49 0.67
CA PHE A 266 13.29 7.47 -0.42
C PHE A 266 14.18 8.65 -0.04
N GLU A 267 14.75 9.28 -1.07
CA GLU A 267 15.38 10.59 -1.01
C GLU A 267 14.86 11.45 -2.17
N ILE A 268 14.49 12.69 -1.85
CA ILE A 268 13.98 13.68 -2.80
C ILE A 268 14.85 14.91 -2.71
N ASN A 269 15.42 15.31 -3.87
CA ASN A 269 16.25 16.52 -3.95
C ASN A 269 15.52 17.58 -4.78
N GLY A 270 15.29 18.72 -4.19
CA GLY A 270 14.75 19.91 -4.83
C GLY A 270 15.83 20.94 -5.16
N SER A 271 15.41 22.11 -5.63
CA SER A 271 16.32 23.20 -5.97
C SER A 271 16.90 23.93 -4.76
N THR A 272 16.24 23.86 -3.59
CA THR A 272 16.62 24.59 -2.37
C THR A 272 16.54 23.73 -1.10
N GLY A 273 16.41 22.41 -1.24
CA GLY A 273 16.37 21.50 -0.11
C GLY A 273 16.25 20.05 -0.52
N SER A 274 16.32 19.16 0.46
CA SER A 274 16.22 17.71 0.28
C SER A 274 15.49 17.07 1.45
N ILE A 275 14.85 15.93 1.19
CA ILE A 275 14.14 15.13 2.19
C ILE A 275 14.54 13.68 2.01
N ALA A 276 14.83 12.98 3.11
CA ALA A 276 15.09 11.54 3.10
C ALA A 276 14.29 10.83 4.20
N PHE A 277 13.88 9.60 3.91
CA PHE A 277 13.06 8.76 4.79
C PHE A 277 13.53 7.31 4.77
N ASP A 278 13.40 6.63 5.92
CA ASP A 278 13.66 5.20 6.10
C ASP A 278 12.53 4.57 6.93
N LEU A 279 11.82 3.59 6.36
CA LEU A 279 10.70 2.91 7.04
C LEU A 279 11.16 2.16 8.30
N GLU A 280 12.39 1.62 8.34
CA GLU A 280 12.93 0.97 9.53
C GLU A 280 13.18 1.97 10.67
N ARG A 281 13.06 3.28 10.38
CA ARG A 281 13.09 4.43 11.32
C ARG A 281 11.86 5.32 11.10
N MET A 282 10.69 4.76 10.94
CA MET A 282 9.48 5.38 10.40
C MET A 282 8.98 6.63 11.13
N ASN A 283 9.46 6.90 12.33
CA ASN A 283 9.10 8.12 13.07
C ASN A 283 10.07 9.28 12.81
N GLU A 284 11.01 9.14 11.91
CA GLU A 284 12.04 10.12 11.61
C GLU A 284 11.95 10.58 10.16
N LEU A 285 12.21 11.87 9.94
CA LEU A 285 12.40 12.47 8.62
C LEU A 285 13.70 13.26 8.63
N GLU A 286 14.55 13.05 7.63
CA GLU A 286 15.73 13.87 7.43
C GLU A 286 15.40 15.00 6.44
N VAL A 287 15.67 16.25 6.82
CA VAL A 287 15.35 17.45 6.05
C VAL A 287 16.59 18.33 5.94
N TYR A 288 16.90 18.77 4.74
CA TYR A 288 17.91 19.78 4.44
C TYR A 288 17.26 20.99 3.79
N ILE A 289 17.53 22.19 4.32
CA ILE A 289 17.05 23.47 3.76
C ILE A 289 18.23 24.37 3.47
N GLU A 290 18.37 24.84 2.24
CA GLU A 290 19.51 25.66 1.82
C GLU A 290 19.55 27.06 2.47
N ALA A 291 18.38 27.60 2.82
CA ALA A 291 18.28 28.93 3.46
C ALA A 291 18.80 28.98 4.91
N GLU A 292 19.18 27.86 5.50
CA GLU A 292 19.79 27.83 6.84
C GLU A 292 21.21 28.41 6.84
N ASP A 293 21.65 28.88 8.02
CA ASP A 293 23.03 29.39 8.21
C ASP A 293 24.06 28.32 7.84
N ASN A 294 25.05 28.70 7.02
CA ASN A 294 26.12 27.81 6.54
C ASN A 294 26.86 27.05 7.65
N LYS A 295 26.90 27.60 8.86
CA LYS A 295 27.59 26.97 10.02
C LYS A 295 26.83 25.75 10.55
N VAL A 296 25.54 25.68 10.34
CA VAL A 296 24.65 24.59 10.84
C VAL A 296 23.92 23.86 9.71
N ARG A 297 24.18 24.29 8.48
CA ARG A 297 23.52 23.69 7.29
C ARG A 297 23.92 22.23 7.12
N GLY A 298 22.92 21.36 7.06
CA GLY A 298 23.09 19.91 6.91
C GLY A 298 21.73 19.22 6.94
N PHE A 299 21.70 17.90 6.85
CA PHE A 299 20.49 17.17 7.13
C PHE A 299 20.17 17.23 8.63
N HIS A 300 18.97 17.71 8.95
CA HIS A 300 18.39 17.70 10.28
C HIS A 300 17.41 16.56 10.42
N ARG A 301 17.54 15.80 11.48
CA ARG A 301 16.58 14.75 11.82
C ARG A 301 15.39 15.35 12.56
N VAL A 302 14.22 15.25 11.97
CA VAL A 302 12.93 15.61 12.58
C VAL A 302 12.31 14.33 13.14
N LEU A 303 12.05 14.29 14.45
CA LEU A 303 11.27 13.23 15.07
C LEU A 303 9.78 13.59 14.90
N ALA A 304 9.07 12.85 14.05
CA ALA A 304 7.67 13.15 13.69
C ALA A 304 6.70 12.69 14.80
N THR A 305 6.89 13.18 16.04
CA THR A 305 6.11 12.80 17.23
C THR A 305 5.43 13.98 17.93
N GLU A 306 5.53 15.19 17.39
CA GLU A 306 4.86 16.36 17.96
C GLU A 306 3.37 16.37 17.62
N PRO A 307 2.49 16.95 18.47
CA PRO A 307 1.04 17.00 18.21
C PRO A 307 0.63 17.71 16.92
N GLN A 308 1.51 18.54 16.33
CA GLN A 308 1.32 19.23 15.06
C GLN A 308 1.60 18.32 13.86
N HIS A 309 2.31 17.22 14.06
CA HIS A 309 2.56 16.25 13.00
C HIS A 309 1.27 15.46 12.69
N PRO A 310 1.06 15.06 11.43
CA PRO A 310 -0.14 14.36 11.01
C PRO A 310 -0.44 13.12 11.85
N TYR A 311 -1.68 12.93 12.26
CA TYR A 311 -2.21 11.82 13.09
C TYR A 311 -1.68 11.74 14.53
N VAL A 312 -0.52 12.31 14.86
CA VAL A 312 0.19 12.10 16.13
C VAL A 312 -0.63 12.56 17.35
N LYS A 313 -1.44 13.63 17.21
CA LYS A 313 -2.28 14.15 18.28
C LYS A 313 -3.19 13.09 18.93
N SER A 314 -3.55 12.06 18.19
CA SER A 314 -4.42 10.95 18.67
C SER A 314 -3.69 9.90 19.50
N TRP A 315 -2.38 9.97 19.57
CA TRP A 315 -1.57 8.89 20.16
C TRP A 315 -0.93 9.31 21.49
N TRP A 316 0.35 9.60 21.48
CA TRP A 316 1.16 9.67 22.67
C TRP A 316 1.83 11.06 22.82
N PRO A 317 2.29 11.44 24.03
CA PRO A 317 3.12 12.63 24.19
C PRO A 317 4.39 12.60 23.33
N PRO A 318 4.97 13.76 22.98
CA PRO A 318 6.20 13.84 22.17
C PRO A 318 7.31 12.89 22.60
N GLY A 319 8.01 12.31 21.64
CA GLY A 319 9.07 11.34 21.87
C GLY A 319 8.63 9.88 21.97
N HIS A 320 7.34 9.60 22.09
CA HIS A 320 6.82 8.22 22.07
C HIS A 320 6.52 7.82 20.64
N ILE A 321 7.20 6.77 20.19
CA ILE A 321 7.12 6.28 18.80
C ILE A 321 5.87 5.44 18.56
N ILE A 322 5.41 5.45 17.30
CA ILE A 322 4.34 4.57 16.80
C ILE A 322 4.90 3.54 15.84
N GLY A 323 4.15 2.46 15.58
CA GLY A 323 4.59 1.32 14.77
C GLY A 323 3.80 1.14 13.47
N TYR A 324 4.13 0.08 12.76
CA TYR A 324 3.55 -0.31 11.47
C TYR A 324 2.02 -0.38 11.50
N GLU A 325 1.44 -0.93 12.56
CA GLU A 325 0.01 -1.11 12.74
C GLU A 325 -0.78 0.21 12.74
N HIS A 326 -0.17 1.30 13.21
CA HIS A 326 -0.80 2.62 13.25
C HIS A 326 -1.12 3.16 11.86
N THR A 327 -0.34 2.78 10.84
CA THR A 327 -0.60 3.19 9.46
C THR A 327 -1.94 2.68 8.93
N PHE A 328 -2.36 1.50 9.37
CA PHE A 328 -3.68 0.93 9.05
C PHE A 328 -4.80 1.60 9.85
N VAL A 329 -4.54 1.96 11.11
CA VAL A 329 -5.50 2.74 11.91
C VAL A 329 -5.77 4.09 11.26
N HIS A 330 -4.73 4.79 10.79
CA HIS A 330 -4.85 6.05 10.05
C HIS A 330 -5.59 5.84 8.72
N THR A 331 -5.33 4.74 8.00
CA THR A 331 -6.04 4.40 6.75
C THR A 331 -7.54 4.21 7.00
N VAL A 332 -7.90 3.43 8.00
CA VAL A 332 -9.30 3.19 8.36
C VAL A 332 -9.96 4.49 8.84
N TYR A 333 -9.26 5.32 9.62
CA TYR A 333 -9.76 6.63 10.04
C TYR A 333 -10.12 7.52 8.84
N ASP A 334 -9.18 7.70 7.91
CA ASP A 334 -9.41 8.53 6.72
C ASP A 334 -10.54 7.99 5.83
N LEU A 335 -10.67 6.67 5.74
CA LEU A 335 -11.77 6.03 5.02
C LEU A 335 -13.12 6.32 5.68
N LEU A 336 -13.23 6.16 7.00
CA LEU A 336 -14.46 6.41 7.74
C LEU A 336 -14.89 7.88 7.65
N GLU A 337 -13.94 8.81 7.72
CA GLU A 337 -14.19 10.24 7.51
C GLU A 337 -14.63 10.54 6.06
N ALA A 338 -14.02 9.88 5.07
CA ALA A 338 -14.40 10.03 3.67
C ALA A 338 -15.82 9.50 3.39
N ILE A 339 -16.20 8.36 4.00
CA ILE A 339 -17.56 7.80 3.90
C ILE A 339 -18.56 8.74 4.55
N ALA A 340 -18.25 9.30 5.73
CA ALA A 340 -19.13 10.25 6.42
C ALA A 340 -19.39 11.53 5.61
N ASP A 341 -18.37 11.99 4.86
CA ASP A 341 -18.44 13.17 3.97
C ASP A 341 -18.96 12.84 2.57
N LYS A 342 -19.14 11.57 2.23
CA LYS A 342 -19.45 11.12 0.86
C LYS A 342 -18.45 11.67 -0.18
N ARG A 343 -17.18 11.70 0.16
CA ARG A 343 -16.07 12.16 -0.71
C ARG A 343 -15.13 11.01 -1.03
N LEU A 344 -14.41 11.12 -2.13
CA LEU A 344 -13.35 10.17 -2.44
C LEU A 344 -12.11 10.47 -1.57
N PRO A 345 -11.56 9.46 -0.89
CA PRO A 345 -10.27 9.57 -0.21
C PRO A 345 -9.11 9.49 -1.22
N SER A 346 -7.89 9.77 -0.77
CA SER A 346 -6.66 9.43 -1.50
C SER A 346 -5.76 8.56 -0.60
N PRO A 347 -5.18 7.46 -1.11
CA PRO A 347 -5.37 6.97 -2.49
C PRO A 347 -6.71 6.26 -2.68
N ASN A 348 -7.26 6.40 -3.86
CA ASN A 348 -8.47 5.71 -4.29
C ASN A 348 -8.16 4.74 -5.46
N PHE A 349 -9.18 4.19 -6.12
CA PHE A 349 -8.98 3.24 -7.22
C PHE A 349 -8.39 3.90 -8.47
N HIS A 350 -8.62 5.20 -8.71
CA HIS A 350 -7.94 5.92 -9.79
C HIS A 350 -6.42 6.01 -9.52
N ASP A 351 -6.01 6.29 -8.26
CA ASP A 351 -4.60 6.20 -7.86
C ASP A 351 -4.02 4.81 -8.12
N GLY A 352 -4.83 3.77 -7.81
CA GLY A 352 -4.48 2.37 -8.03
C GLY A 352 -4.30 2.02 -9.50
N LEU A 353 -5.21 2.47 -10.37
CA LEU A 353 -5.11 2.30 -11.82
C LEU A 353 -3.84 2.96 -12.36
N ARG A 354 -3.58 4.22 -11.98
CA ARG A 354 -2.34 4.90 -12.39
C ARG A 354 -1.10 4.17 -11.91
N ASN A 355 -1.11 3.66 -10.68
CA ASN A 355 -0.02 2.85 -10.15
C ASN A 355 0.18 1.57 -10.99
N GLN A 356 -0.92 0.85 -11.31
CA GLN A 356 -0.88 -0.36 -12.12
C GLN A 356 -0.36 -0.09 -13.54
N GLN A 357 -0.71 1.05 -14.15
CA GLN A 357 -0.18 1.46 -15.45
C GLN A 357 1.35 1.64 -15.41
N VAL A 358 1.89 2.26 -14.36
CA VAL A 358 3.35 2.39 -14.18
C VAL A 358 4.01 1.02 -14.03
N LEU A 359 3.44 0.11 -13.23
CA LEU A 359 3.99 -1.26 -13.06
C LEU A 359 3.99 -2.01 -14.40
N ALA A 360 2.90 -1.95 -15.16
CA ALA A 360 2.81 -2.56 -16.49
C ALA A 360 3.82 -1.96 -17.49
N ALA A 361 4.03 -0.65 -17.45
CA ALA A 361 5.02 0.03 -18.28
C ALA A 361 6.46 -0.40 -17.93
N ILE A 362 6.78 -0.59 -16.64
CA ILE A 362 8.08 -1.10 -16.19
C ILE A 362 8.30 -2.54 -16.71
N GLU A 363 7.30 -3.42 -16.59
CA GLU A 363 7.37 -4.79 -17.12
C GLU A 363 7.54 -4.78 -18.64
N ASN A 364 6.75 -3.98 -19.36
CA ASN A 364 6.86 -3.83 -20.82
C ASN A 364 8.24 -3.30 -21.24
N SER A 365 8.77 -2.31 -20.53
CA SER A 365 10.10 -1.76 -20.76
C SER A 365 11.19 -2.82 -20.57
N SER A 366 11.11 -3.63 -19.52
CA SER A 366 12.03 -4.75 -19.30
C SER A 366 12.02 -5.76 -20.45
N ASN A 367 10.83 -6.12 -20.94
CA ASN A 367 10.66 -7.09 -22.03
C ASN A 367 11.16 -6.55 -23.37
N THR A 368 10.89 -5.27 -23.66
CA THR A 368 11.24 -4.63 -24.94
C THR A 368 12.62 -3.98 -24.95
N ARG A 369 13.25 -3.79 -23.77
CA ARG A 369 14.50 -3.08 -23.55
C ARG A 369 14.50 -1.65 -24.13
N ARG A 370 13.39 -0.93 -23.94
CA ARG A 370 13.16 0.46 -24.42
C ARG A 370 12.51 1.29 -23.35
N TRP A 371 12.64 2.61 -23.47
CA TRP A 371 11.78 3.51 -22.76
C TRP A 371 10.32 3.31 -23.20
N VAL A 372 9.41 3.33 -22.22
CA VAL A 372 7.97 3.16 -22.44
C VAL A 372 7.22 4.32 -21.79
N THR A 373 6.27 4.90 -22.51
CA THR A 373 5.33 5.88 -21.98
C THR A 373 4.27 5.17 -21.13
N VAL A 374 3.89 5.80 -20.03
CA VAL A 374 2.88 5.29 -19.07
C VAL A 374 1.49 5.69 -19.50
#